data_ad1c9e496922e55a0e2db53d4a85d11a
#
_entry.id   ad1c9e496922e55a0e2db53d4a85d11a
#
_cell.length_a   1.000
_cell.length_b   1.000
_cell.length_c   1.000
_cell.angle_alpha   90.00
_cell.angle_beta   90.00
_cell.angle_gamma   90.00
#
_symmetry.space_group_name_H-M   'P 1'
#
loop_
_entity.id
_entity.type
_entity.pdbx_description
1 polymer ?
#
loop_
_entity_poly.entity_id
_entity_poly.type
_entity_poly.pdbx_seq_one_letter_code
_entity_poly.pdbx_strand_id
1 'polypeptide(L)'
;MPSTQTNDLSFQVTPIGRIVSPLRDRISAPKQGYEGSPVAWLHLNESVRPALADLQPGDEIIVLTWLDRSDRSVLSVHPRGDRTKPLKGVFSTRSPSRPNPIGLHRVRIRAIVDTVRLEVDNLEAFDGTPIIDIKPVLTDVADA
;
A
#
# COMPACT_ATOMS: atom_id res chain seq x y z
N MET A 1 31.86 18.49 -10.02
CA MET A 1 30.59 18.37 -10.69
C MET A 1 29.45 18.73 -9.73
N PRO A 2 28.66 19.64 -10.15
CA PRO A 2 27.52 19.90 -9.31
C PRO A 2 26.78 18.61 -9.16
N SER A 3 26.43 18.37 -7.96
CA SER A 3 25.73 17.18 -7.64
C SER A 3 24.35 17.23 -8.25
N THR A 4 24.05 16.23 -9.04
CA THR A 4 22.68 15.98 -9.44
C THR A 4 22.03 15.00 -8.46
N GLN A 5 22.64 14.90 -7.29
CA GLN A 5 22.18 13.97 -6.29
C GLN A 5 20.75 14.28 -5.88
N THR A 6 19.90 13.27 -6.01
CA THR A 6 18.50 13.41 -5.65
C THR A 6 18.30 13.50 -4.14
N ASN A 7 19.33 13.13 -3.32
CA ASN A 7 19.21 13.22 -1.87
C ASN A 7 19.09 14.66 -1.36
N ASP A 8 19.38 15.65 -2.21
CA ASP A 8 19.12 17.05 -1.88
C ASP A 8 17.69 17.48 -2.20
N LEU A 9 16.91 16.60 -2.82
CA LEU A 9 15.55 16.89 -3.19
C LEU A 9 14.57 16.22 -2.26
N SER A 10 13.50 16.92 -1.96
CA SER A 10 12.38 16.38 -1.21
C SER A 10 11.10 16.65 -1.94
N PHE A 11 10.15 15.75 -1.81
CA PHE A 11 8.82 15.89 -2.38
C PHE A 11 7.79 15.70 -1.29
N GLN A 12 6.72 16.45 -1.38
CA GLN A 12 5.63 16.30 -0.45
C GLN A 12 4.56 15.42 -1.06
N VAL A 13 4.12 14.42 -0.32
CA VAL A 13 3.00 13.56 -0.69
C VAL A 13 1.92 13.76 0.37
N THR A 14 0.71 14.02 -0.09
CA THR A 14 -0.43 14.24 0.80
C THR A 14 -1.33 13.01 0.78
N PRO A 15 -1.63 12.39 1.92
CA PRO A 15 -2.54 11.26 1.95
C PRO A 15 -3.92 11.64 1.41
N ILE A 16 -4.51 10.74 0.64
CA ILE A 16 -5.86 10.93 0.11
C ILE A 16 -6.92 10.23 0.96
N GLY A 17 -6.49 9.52 1.97
CA GLY A 17 -7.38 8.80 2.87
C GLY A 17 -6.58 7.88 3.77
N ARG A 18 -7.28 6.97 4.40
CA ARG A 18 -6.67 6.02 5.32
C ARG A 18 -7.39 4.67 5.24
N ILE A 19 -6.68 3.65 5.66
CA ILE A 19 -7.23 2.30 5.75
C ILE A 19 -7.92 2.14 7.11
N VAL A 20 -9.10 1.55 7.08
CA VAL A 20 -9.80 1.11 8.29
C VAL A 20 -9.82 -0.41 8.24
N SER A 21 -9.13 -1.02 9.19
CA SER A 21 -8.87 -2.46 9.17
C SER A 21 -8.92 -3.01 10.59
N PRO A 22 -9.30 -4.28 10.77
CA PRO A 22 -9.15 -4.94 12.07
C PRO A 22 -7.70 -5.26 12.41
N LEU A 23 -6.76 -5.18 11.46
CA LEU A 23 -5.35 -5.46 11.71
C LEU A 23 -4.69 -4.29 12.42
N ARG A 24 -4.16 -4.51 13.62
CA ARG A 24 -3.61 -3.45 14.45
C ARG A 24 -2.12 -3.59 14.72
N ASP A 25 -1.57 -4.80 14.55
CA ASP A 25 -0.17 -5.06 14.81
C ASP A 25 0.28 -6.31 14.04
N ARG A 26 1.59 -6.59 14.12
CA ARG A 26 2.18 -7.74 13.40
C ARG A 26 1.67 -9.08 13.90
N ILE A 27 1.26 -9.17 15.13
CA ILE A 27 0.84 -10.44 15.74
C ILE A 27 -0.47 -10.90 15.11
N SER A 28 -1.37 -9.97 14.86
CA SER A 28 -2.68 -10.27 14.29
C SER A 28 -2.69 -10.27 12.77
N ALA A 29 -1.64 -9.75 12.12
CA ALA A 29 -1.62 -9.60 10.67
C ALA A 29 -1.13 -10.88 9.98
N PRO A 30 -1.85 -11.38 8.95
CA PRO A 30 -1.32 -12.43 8.08
C PRO A 30 -0.09 -11.90 7.34
N LYS A 31 0.81 -12.80 6.95
CA LYS A 31 2.03 -12.42 6.23
C LYS A 31 1.78 -12.08 4.76
N GLN A 32 0.72 -12.60 4.19
CA GLN A 32 0.35 -12.40 2.79
C GLN A 32 -1.15 -12.15 2.74
N GLY A 33 -1.57 -11.28 1.83
CA GLY A 33 -2.97 -10.99 1.66
C GLY A 33 -3.81 -12.23 1.35
N TYR A 34 -3.27 -13.15 0.53
CA TYR A 34 -3.96 -14.38 0.19
C TYR A 34 -4.03 -15.39 1.35
N GLU A 35 -3.34 -15.14 2.44
CA GLU A 35 -3.38 -16.01 3.62
C GLU A 35 -4.59 -15.73 4.51
N GLY A 36 -5.63 -15.11 3.96
CA GLY A 36 -6.85 -14.87 4.67
C GLY A 36 -6.93 -13.51 5.34
N SER A 37 -6.33 -12.50 4.72
CA SER A 37 -6.48 -11.13 5.21
C SER A 37 -7.96 -10.77 5.31
N PRO A 38 -8.38 -10.18 6.43
CA PRO A 38 -9.77 -9.76 6.56
C PRO A 38 -10.09 -8.64 5.59
N VAL A 39 -11.37 -8.46 5.36
CA VAL A 39 -11.88 -7.35 4.56
C VAL A 39 -11.53 -6.04 5.25
N ALA A 40 -11.14 -5.06 4.48
CA ALA A 40 -10.81 -3.74 4.99
C ALA A 40 -11.56 -2.67 4.20
N TRP A 41 -11.57 -1.46 4.74
CA TRP A 41 -12.19 -0.31 4.11
C TRP A 41 -11.14 0.74 3.77
N LEU A 42 -11.32 1.38 2.62
CA LEU A 42 -10.59 2.58 2.25
C LEU A 42 -11.52 3.75 2.54
N HIS A 43 -11.12 4.62 3.45
CA HIS A 43 -11.86 5.84 3.75
C HIS A 43 -11.12 7.00 3.08
N LEU A 44 -11.66 7.46 1.95
CA LEU A 44 -11.03 8.53 1.18
C LEU A 44 -11.54 9.90 1.64
N ASN A 45 -10.72 10.92 1.45
CA ASN A 45 -11.09 12.28 1.81
C ASN A 45 -12.13 12.83 0.83
N GLU A 46 -13.03 13.67 1.33
CA GLU A 46 -14.02 14.31 0.48
C GLU A 46 -13.39 15.12 -0.64
N SER A 47 -12.21 15.68 -0.39
CA SER A 47 -11.51 16.50 -1.39
C SER A 47 -11.15 15.74 -2.67
N VAL A 48 -11.07 14.41 -2.60
CA VAL A 48 -10.72 13.60 -3.79
C VAL A 48 -11.93 12.87 -4.37
N ARG A 49 -13.14 13.14 -3.90
CA ARG A 49 -14.36 12.48 -4.38
C ARG A 49 -14.46 12.39 -5.90
N PRO A 50 -14.21 13.45 -6.67
CA PRO A 50 -14.30 13.35 -8.13
C PRO A 50 -13.37 12.30 -8.75
N ALA A 51 -12.24 12.04 -8.11
CA ALA A 51 -11.28 11.05 -8.61
C ALA A 51 -11.78 9.62 -8.49
N LEU A 52 -12.82 9.37 -7.70
CA LEU A 52 -13.38 8.06 -7.45
C LEU A 52 -14.60 7.75 -8.34
N ALA A 53 -14.98 8.68 -9.20
CA ALA A 53 -16.29 8.67 -9.86
C ALA A 53 -16.56 7.43 -10.71
N ASP A 54 -15.53 6.83 -11.30
CA ASP A 54 -15.71 5.71 -12.23
C ASP A 54 -15.40 4.36 -11.63
N LEU A 55 -15.05 4.29 -10.35
CA LEU A 55 -14.81 3.02 -9.68
C LEU A 55 -16.11 2.30 -9.39
N GLN A 56 -16.11 0.99 -9.57
CA GLN A 56 -17.28 0.15 -9.36
C GLN A 56 -16.93 -1.10 -8.58
N PRO A 57 -17.90 -1.69 -7.87
CA PRO A 57 -17.71 -3.01 -7.27
C PRO A 57 -17.29 -4.01 -8.33
N GLY A 58 -16.33 -4.85 -8.01
CA GLY A 58 -15.74 -5.81 -8.93
C GLY A 58 -14.44 -5.35 -9.56
N ASP A 59 -14.16 -4.06 -9.55
CA ASP A 59 -12.91 -3.55 -10.13
C ASP A 59 -11.71 -4.00 -9.30
N GLU A 60 -10.63 -4.37 -9.99
CA GLU A 60 -9.34 -4.57 -9.36
C GLU A 60 -8.55 -3.26 -9.41
N ILE A 61 -7.98 -2.92 -8.28
CA ILE A 61 -7.19 -1.69 -8.14
C ILE A 61 -5.88 -1.99 -7.42
N ILE A 62 -4.93 -1.11 -7.61
CA ILE A 62 -3.68 -1.07 -6.86
C ILE A 62 -3.78 0.10 -5.90
N VAL A 63 -3.68 -0.19 -4.60
CA VAL A 63 -3.68 0.82 -3.55
C VAL A 63 -2.24 1.04 -3.13
N LEU A 64 -1.77 2.27 -3.22
CA LEU A 64 -0.45 2.65 -2.75
C LEU A 64 -0.61 3.33 -1.38
N THR A 65 0.18 2.85 -0.42
CA THR A 65 0.10 3.31 0.95
C THR A 65 1.45 3.81 1.43
N TRP A 66 1.44 4.57 2.51
CA TRP A 66 2.66 4.91 3.23
C TRP A 66 2.68 4.08 4.50
N LEU A 67 3.66 3.18 4.60
CA LEU A 67 3.76 2.25 5.71
C LEU A 67 4.50 2.95 6.86
N ASP A 68 3.78 3.80 7.55
CA ASP A 68 4.32 4.77 8.50
C ASP A 68 4.94 4.17 9.76
N ARG A 69 4.73 2.86 9.99
CA ARG A 69 5.36 2.15 11.11
C ARG A 69 6.66 1.47 10.72
N SER A 70 7.09 1.59 9.48
CA SER A 70 8.24 0.85 8.96
C SER A 70 9.54 1.62 9.18
N ASP A 71 10.63 0.86 9.24
CA ASP A 71 11.97 1.43 9.43
C ASP A 71 12.53 1.88 8.08
N ARG A 72 12.84 3.15 7.95
CA ARG A 72 13.34 3.74 6.71
C ARG A 72 14.85 3.60 6.53
N SER A 73 15.56 3.13 7.54
CA SER A 73 17.01 2.97 7.49
C SER A 73 17.45 1.60 6.97
N VAL A 74 16.52 0.68 6.79
CA VAL A 74 16.82 -0.70 6.39
C VAL A 74 17.10 -0.76 4.91
N LEU A 75 18.24 -1.35 4.54
CA LEU A 75 18.66 -1.51 3.15
C LEU A 75 18.73 -2.98 2.72
N SER A 76 18.79 -3.90 3.68
CA SER A 76 18.88 -5.34 3.43
C SER A 76 18.04 -6.09 4.45
N VAL A 77 17.43 -7.16 4.02
CA VAL A 77 16.60 -8.00 4.88
C VAL A 77 16.77 -9.46 4.54
N HIS A 78 16.44 -10.32 5.49
CA HIS A 78 16.20 -11.74 5.21
C HIS A 78 14.77 -11.85 4.67
N PRO A 79 14.56 -12.43 3.49
CA PRO A 79 13.20 -12.52 2.91
C PRO A 79 12.22 -13.15 3.90
N ARG A 80 11.11 -12.48 4.13
CA ARG A 80 10.04 -12.89 5.05
C ARG A 80 10.55 -13.17 6.47
N GLY A 81 11.66 -12.56 6.86
CA GLY A 81 12.25 -12.79 8.17
C GLY A 81 12.93 -14.14 8.35
N ASP A 82 13.08 -14.90 7.29
CA ASP A 82 13.69 -16.23 7.34
C ASP A 82 15.22 -16.11 7.32
N ARG A 83 15.83 -16.28 8.47
CA ARG A 83 17.28 -16.14 8.63
C ARG A 83 18.09 -17.28 7.98
N THR A 84 17.41 -18.34 7.54
CA THR A 84 18.10 -19.41 6.78
C THR A 84 18.36 -19.00 5.35
N LYS A 85 17.73 -17.94 4.87
CA LYS A 85 17.94 -17.41 3.53
C LYS A 85 18.93 -16.27 3.56
N PRO A 86 19.69 -16.05 2.46
CA PRO A 86 20.65 -14.97 2.44
C PRO A 86 19.97 -13.61 2.52
N LEU A 87 20.70 -12.61 3.02
CA LEU A 87 20.26 -11.23 2.98
C LEU A 87 20.07 -10.79 1.54
N LYS A 88 19.02 -10.01 1.31
CA LYS A 88 18.77 -9.37 0.02
C LYS A 88 18.59 -7.88 0.20
N GLY A 89 18.99 -7.11 -0.79
CA GLY A 89 18.66 -5.69 -0.85
C GLY A 89 17.15 -5.51 -0.87
N VAL A 90 16.65 -4.51 -0.16
CA VAL A 90 15.19 -4.35 0.01
C VAL A 90 14.48 -4.10 -1.30
N PHE A 91 15.16 -3.54 -2.32
CA PHE A 91 14.53 -3.30 -3.62
C PHE A 91 14.30 -4.58 -4.43
N SER A 92 14.86 -5.70 -3.98
CA SER A 92 14.57 -7.02 -4.56
C SER A 92 13.52 -7.77 -3.75
N THR A 93 12.85 -7.10 -2.83
CA THR A 93 11.84 -7.67 -1.93
C THR A 93 10.66 -6.74 -1.82
N ARG A 94 9.61 -7.23 -1.19
CA ARG A 94 8.43 -6.43 -0.83
C ARG A 94 8.43 -6.06 0.65
N SER A 95 9.62 -6.07 1.29
CA SER A 95 9.73 -5.68 2.69
C SER A 95 9.14 -4.29 2.91
N PRO A 96 8.32 -4.09 3.94
CA PRO A 96 7.82 -2.76 4.28
C PRO A 96 8.93 -1.82 4.74
N SER A 97 9.97 -2.36 5.40
CA SER A 97 11.09 -1.54 5.86
C SER A 97 12.02 -1.25 4.69
N ARG A 98 12.11 0.00 4.30
CA ARG A 98 12.85 0.48 3.15
C ARG A 98 12.92 2.00 3.19
N PRO A 99 13.80 2.62 2.37
CA PRO A 99 13.97 4.09 2.43
C PRO A 99 12.68 4.89 2.29
N ASN A 100 11.84 4.52 1.34
CA ASN A 100 10.50 5.09 1.20
C ASN A 100 9.49 3.94 1.31
N PRO A 101 8.89 3.75 2.48
CA PRO A 101 8.08 2.55 2.74
C PRO A 101 6.71 2.66 2.09
N ILE A 102 6.71 2.65 0.77
CA ILE A 102 5.49 2.67 -0.03
C ILE A 102 4.99 1.25 -0.17
N GLY A 103 3.77 1.00 0.31
CA GLY A 103 3.10 -0.27 0.16
C GLY A 103 2.36 -0.33 -1.16
N LEU A 104 2.27 -1.51 -1.74
CA LEU A 104 1.53 -1.75 -2.96
C LEU A 104 0.60 -2.93 -2.72
N HIS A 105 -0.70 -2.70 -2.84
CA HIS A 105 -1.72 -3.70 -2.53
C HIS A 105 -2.66 -3.85 -3.72
N ARG A 106 -2.69 -5.04 -4.29
CA ARG A 106 -3.63 -5.35 -5.36
C ARG A 106 -4.87 -5.96 -4.73
N VAL A 107 -6.00 -5.27 -4.86
CA VAL A 107 -7.24 -5.62 -4.18
C VAL A 107 -8.41 -5.49 -5.13
N ARG A 108 -9.52 -6.13 -4.78
CA ARG A 108 -10.78 -6.02 -5.52
C ARG A 108 -11.78 -5.23 -4.67
N ILE A 109 -12.48 -4.31 -5.29
CA ILE A 109 -13.55 -3.55 -4.65
C ILE A 109 -14.74 -4.47 -4.47
N ARG A 110 -15.22 -4.60 -3.25
CA ARG A 110 -16.39 -5.41 -2.93
C ARG A 110 -17.67 -4.58 -2.85
N ALA A 111 -17.55 -3.39 -2.31
CA ALA A 111 -18.69 -2.49 -2.14
C ALA A 111 -18.20 -1.05 -2.10
N ILE A 112 -19.07 -0.15 -2.49
CA ILE A 112 -18.81 1.29 -2.43
C ILE A 112 -19.96 1.93 -1.69
N VAL A 113 -19.65 2.72 -0.67
CA VAL A 113 -20.62 3.45 0.12
C VAL A 113 -20.29 4.92 0.00
N ASP A 114 -21.26 5.71 -0.45
CA ASP A 114 -21.12 7.17 -0.54
C ASP A 114 -19.85 7.58 -1.31
N THR A 115 -19.55 6.86 -2.40
CA THR A 115 -18.41 7.13 -3.29
C THR A 115 -17.04 7.03 -2.63
N VAL A 116 -16.87 7.58 -1.43
CA VAL A 116 -15.56 7.74 -0.78
C VAL A 116 -15.20 6.61 0.19
N ARG A 117 -16.06 5.61 0.35
CA ARG A 117 -15.78 4.46 1.20
C ARG A 117 -15.82 3.19 0.39
N LEU A 118 -14.68 2.55 0.24
CA LEU A 118 -14.55 1.35 -0.57
C LEU A 118 -14.22 0.17 0.34
N GLU A 119 -15.08 -0.84 0.32
CA GLU A 119 -14.76 -2.12 0.96
C GLU A 119 -13.95 -2.95 -0.03
N VAL A 120 -12.80 -3.46 0.41
CA VAL A 120 -11.89 -4.22 -0.44
C VAL A 120 -11.48 -5.53 0.24
N ASP A 121 -11.10 -6.50 -0.58
CA ASP A 121 -10.54 -7.77 -0.10
C ASP A 121 -9.02 -7.74 -0.17
N ASN A 122 -8.38 -8.79 0.40
CA ASN A 122 -6.94 -9.04 0.30
C ASN A 122 -6.04 -7.86 0.66
N LEU A 123 -6.50 -7.01 1.57
CA LEU A 123 -5.70 -5.87 2.00
C LEU A 123 -5.02 -6.19 3.33
N GLU A 124 -3.71 -6.28 3.27
CA GLU A 124 -2.87 -6.52 4.44
C GLU A 124 -2.18 -5.22 4.82
N ALA A 125 -2.85 -4.43 5.64
CA ALA A 125 -2.32 -3.19 6.15
C ALA A 125 -2.93 -2.90 7.51
N PHE A 126 -2.16 -2.22 8.36
CA PHE A 126 -2.65 -1.86 9.68
C PHE A 126 -3.71 -0.76 9.61
N ASP A 127 -4.60 -0.78 10.58
CA ASP A 127 -5.59 0.26 10.73
C ASP A 127 -4.92 1.63 10.81
N GLY A 128 -5.48 2.60 10.11
CA GLY A 128 -4.96 3.96 10.07
C GLY A 128 -3.85 4.21 9.07
N THR A 129 -3.40 3.19 8.33
CA THR A 129 -2.34 3.38 7.33
C THR A 129 -2.77 4.41 6.29
N PRO A 130 -1.94 5.44 6.03
CA PRO A 130 -2.28 6.45 5.02
C PRO A 130 -2.30 5.89 3.61
N ILE A 131 -3.27 6.32 2.82
CA ILE A 131 -3.38 5.98 1.40
C ILE A 131 -2.83 7.15 0.61
N ILE A 132 -1.92 6.89 -0.33
CA ILE A 132 -1.31 7.95 -1.13
C ILE A 132 -1.80 7.96 -2.57
N ASP A 133 -2.26 6.84 -3.11
CA ASP A 133 -2.76 6.79 -4.48
C ASP A 133 -3.59 5.54 -4.71
N ILE A 134 -4.42 5.57 -5.74
CA ILE A 134 -5.16 4.42 -6.25
C ILE A 134 -5.01 4.41 -7.77
N LYS A 135 -4.66 3.25 -8.32
CA LYS A 135 -4.52 3.06 -9.76
C LYS A 135 -5.33 1.85 -10.18
N PRO A 136 -5.89 1.85 -11.39
CA PRO A 136 -6.57 0.65 -11.89
C PRO A 136 -5.55 -0.43 -12.24
N VAL A 137 -5.98 -1.67 -12.18
CA VAL A 137 -5.22 -2.77 -12.78
C VAL A 137 -5.62 -2.81 -14.25
N LEU A 138 -4.63 -2.69 -15.13
CA LEU A 138 -4.86 -2.71 -16.57
C LEU A 138 -4.78 -4.16 -17.07
N THR A 139 -5.77 -4.60 -17.82
CA THR A 139 -5.85 -5.98 -18.26
C THR A 139 -5.28 -6.21 -19.67
N ASP A 140 -5.23 -5.14 -20.47
CA ASP A 140 -4.84 -5.25 -21.88
C ASP A 140 -3.42 -4.78 -22.15
N VAL A 141 -2.78 -4.14 -21.17
CA VAL A 141 -1.42 -3.63 -21.30
C VAL A 141 -0.67 -3.92 -20.00
N ALA A 142 0.66 -3.89 -20.09
CA ALA A 142 1.48 -3.98 -18.89
C ALA A 142 1.23 -2.77 -18.00
N ASP A 143 1.37 -2.96 -16.69
CA ASP A 143 1.29 -1.85 -15.76
C ASP A 143 2.40 -0.85 -16.08
N ALA A 144 2.01 0.35 -16.34
CA ALA A 144 2.95 1.39 -16.74
C ALA A 144 3.34 2.26 -15.57
#